data_9afbbfdbeb4ea07ffbcffbd4aaaac642
#
_entry.id   9afbbfdbeb4ea07ffbcffbd4aaaac642
#
_cell.length_a   1.000
_cell.length_b   1.000
_cell.length_c   1.000
_cell.angle_alpha   90.00
_cell.angle_beta   90.00
_cell.angle_gamma   90.00
#
_symmetry.space_group_name_H-M   'P 1'
#
loop_
_entity.id
_entity.type
_entity.pdbx_description
1 polymer ?
#
loop_
_entity_poly.entity_id
_entity_poly.type
_entity_poly.pdbx_seq_one_letter_code
_entity_poly.pdbx_strand_id
1 'polypeptide(L)'
;MESFPIFLNIKNKPITVIGGGDIALRKVKLLIKVKPKITLISKVICKELKEMLLEHNHKIIKKSFQEKDLENPILIVAATNNTKLNKKISIIAQQKNILINVVDQPELCTFTMGSIIERDSLVISISSGGKAPVLVRSIREKIEMLIPQSYSELVKFAGNLRSIVKKKIQSGVKRRVFWEDFFKSDYVQNFILTPKKLNQRLFNKILSGMKNKRIGEVYLVGAGPGERDLLTIRALHLMQKCDVCIYDNLVSKDILEMVRRDADIIYAGKKQDQHTLSQDKINILLIKFAKQGKRVLRLKGGDPFIFGRGGEEIESLMKNKISFQVVPGITAANGIASYSGIPLTHRDHAQSCLFLTGHLKDGALDFDWPKLIINNQTIVIYMGLLSLKELVDNLLQHGMLKKMPIAIIESGTTSKQKVIIGMLSNIKPKVEKAKIKSPALIIIGKVVSLRNKLNWFK
;
A
#
# COMPACT_ATOMS: atom_id res chain seq x y z
N MET A 1 -9.02 8.58 -4.97
CA MET A 1 -8.52 8.44 -6.37
C MET A 1 -9.48 9.25 -7.25
N GLU A 2 -8.98 10.25 -7.93
CA GLU A 2 -9.84 11.13 -8.78
C GLU A 2 -10.09 10.54 -10.19
N SER A 3 -9.19 9.70 -10.67
CA SER A 3 -9.33 9.07 -11.98
C SER A 3 -9.05 7.57 -11.88
N PHE A 4 -9.80 6.78 -12.64
CA PHE A 4 -9.61 5.33 -12.70
C PHE A 4 -8.69 4.96 -13.88
N PRO A 5 -7.52 4.31 -13.65
CA PRO A 5 -6.59 3.95 -14.71
C PRO A 5 -7.12 2.73 -15.50
N ILE A 6 -7.17 2.90 -16.82
CA ILE A 6 -7.54 1.82 -17.77
C ILE A 6 -6.59 1.80 -18.95
N PHE A 7 -6.42 0.65 -19.59
CA PHE A 7 -5.73 0.47 -20.86
C PHE A 7 -6.75 0.12 -21.95
N LEU A 8 -6.90 1.01 -22.92
CA LEU A 8 -7.84 0.85 -24.03
C LEU A 8 -7.22 0.03 -25.18
N ASN A 9 -7.94 -0.98 -25.64
CA ASN A 9 -7.57 -1.66 -26.87
C ASN A 9 -8.14 -0.91 -28.08
N ILE A 10 -7.32 -0.10 -28.72
CA ILE A 10 -7.68 0.76 -29.85
C ILE A 10 -7.16 0.24 -31.21
N LYS A 11 -6.55 -0.94 -31.25
CA LYS A 11 -6.07 -1.53 -32.50
C LYS A 11 -7.21 -1.69 -33.50
N ASN A 12 -7.01 -1.19 -34.72
CA ASN A 12 -7.99 -1.16 -35.82
C ASN A 12 -9.31 -0.44 -35.49
N LYS A 13 -9.39 0.35 -34.41
CA LYS A 13 -10.57 1.10 -34.04
C LYS A 13 -10.53 2.53 -34.58
N PRO A 14 -11.68 3.14 -34.91
CA PRO A 14 -11.74 4.50 -35.43
C PRO A 14 -11.42 5.52 -34.34
N ILE A 15 -10.53 6.45 -34.63
CA ILE A 15 -10.14 7.59 -33.79
C ILE A 15 -10.18 8.85 -34.62
N THR A 16 -10.71 9.92 -34.07
CA THR A 16 -10.72 11.24 -34.73
C THR A 16 -9.75 12.17 -34.02
N VAL A 17 -8.87 12.79 -34.80
CA VAL A 17 -7.98 13.87 -34.33
C VAL A 17 -8.40 15.18 -35.00
N ILE A 18 -8.67 16.22 -34.21
CA ILE A 18 -9.11 17.51 -34.70
C ILE A 18 -8.03 18.54 -34.38
N GLY A 19 -7.46 19.12 -35.43
CA GLY A 19 -6.26 19.98 -35.36
C GLY A 19 -5.06 19.37 -36.06
N GLY A 20 -4.19 20.18 -36.68
CA GLY A 20 -3.11 19.72 -37.57
C GLY A 20 -1.74 20.28 -37.24
N GLY A 21 -1.53 20.90 -36.08
CA GLY A 21 -0.27 21.46 -35.61
C GLY A 21 0.64 20.46 -34.88
N ASP A 22 1.74 20.95 -34.31
CA ASP A 22 2.76 20.15 -33.62
C ASP A 22 2.22 19.34 -32.43
N ILE A 23 1.18 19.85 -31.74
CA ILE A 23 0.55 19.14 -30.63
C ILE A 23 -0.21 17.93 -31.16
N ALA A 24 -0.97 18.08 -32.26
CA ALA A 24 -1.64 16.96 -32.91
C ALA A 24 -0.62 15.91 -33.37
N LEU A 25 0.49 16.34 -33.98
CA LEU A 25 1.60 15.48 -34.39
C LEU A 25 2.12 14.64 -33.22
N ARG A 26 2.42 15.26 -32.07
CA ARG A 26 2.90 14.54 -30.89
C ARG A 26 1.89 13.49 -30.37
N LYS A 27 0.59 13.80 -30.40
CA LYS A 27 -0.46 12.86 -29.99
C LYS A 27 -0.61 11.71 -30.99
N VAL A 28 -0.58 12.01 -32.29
CA VAL A 28 -0.64 11.01 -33.34
C VAL A 28 0.55 10.05 -33.31
N LYS A 29 1.79 10.55 -33.06
CA LYS A 29 2.99 9.71 -32.87
C LYS A 29 2.81 8.64 -31.77
N LEU A 30 2.07 8.95 -30.71
CA LEU A 30 1.76 7.98 -29.66
C LEU A 30 0.69 6.99 -30.10
N LEU A 31 -0.37 7.48 -30.73
CA LEU A 31 -1.51 6.65 -31.15
C LEU A 31 -1.15 5.62 -32.23
N ILE A 32 -0.35 6.01 -33.23
CA ILE A 32 0.08 5.14 -34.34
C ILE A 32 0.76 3.85 -33.84
N LYS A 33 1.47 3.90 -32.73
CA LYS A 33 2.13 2.72 -32.15
C LYS A 33 1.18 1.56 -31.88
N VAL A 34 -0.11 1.86 -31.62
CA VAL A 34 -1.16 0.86 -31.35
C VAL A 34 -1.97 0.51 -32.60
N LYS A 35 -1.62 1.08 -33.76
CA LYS A 35 -2.25 0.83 -35.07
C LYS A 35 -3.77 1.03 -35.10
N PRO A 36 -4.31 2.21 -34.66
CA PRO A 36 -5.71 2.54 -34.83
C PRO A 36 -6.01 2.94 -36.27
N LYS A 37 -7.30 3.20 -36.58
CA LYS A 37 -7.71 3.88 -37.81
C LYS A 37 -7.92 5.37 -37.50
N ILE A 38 -6.96 6.23 -37.89
CA ILE A 38 -7.03 7.66 -37.59
C ILE A 38 -7.71 8.41 -38.72
N THR A 39 -8.66 9.30 -38.37
CA THR A 39 -9.20 10.34 -39.22
C THR A 39 -8.74 11.69 -38.68
N LEU A 40 -7.91 12.40 -39.42
CA LEU A 40 -7.46 13.77 -39.10
C LEU A 40 -8.39 14.78 -39.75
N ILE A 41 -8.90 15.76 -39.00
CA ILE A 41 -9.73 16.87 -39.51
C ILE A 41 -9.05 18.19 -39.14
N SER A 42 -8.58 18.93 -40.16
CA SER A 42 -7.97 20.23 -39.95
C SER A 42 -7.90 21.04 -41.25
N LYS A 43 -7.99 22.39 -41.18
CA LYS A 43 -7.74 23.28 -42.33
C LYS A 43 -6.28 23.32 -42.71
N VAL A 44 -5.41 23.41 -41.70
CA VAL A 44 -3.97 23.50 -41.86
C VAL A 44 -3.32 22.32 -41.18
N ILE A 45 -2.40 21.64 -41.84
CA ILE A 45 -1.73 20.44 -41.36
C ILE A 45 -0.23 20.64 -41.56
N CYS A 46 0.57 20.44 -40.52
CA CYS A 46 2.03 20.51 -40.65
C CYS A 46 2.54 19.35 -41.51
N LYS A 47 3.63 19.60 -42.22
CA LYS A 47 4.19 18.69 -43.24
C LYS A 47 4.46 17.29 -42.67
N GLU A 48 5.11 17.20 -41.52
CA GLU A 48 5.49 15.93 -40.88
C GLU A 48 4.25 15.09 -40.49
N LEU A 49 3.20 15.73 -39.98
CA LEU A 49 1.95 15.04 -39.64
C LEU A 49 1.25 14.48 -40.88
N LYS A 50 1.24 15.25 -41.95
CA LYS A 50 0.65 14.82 -43.23
C LYS A 50 1.37 13.61 -43.80
N GLU A 51 2.70 13.67 -43.88
CA GLU A 51 3.56 12.60 -44.40
C GLU A 51 3.34 11.30 -43.59
N MET A 52 3.39 11.41 -42.27
CA MET A 52 3.19 10.27 -41.36
C MET A 52 1.82 9.60 -41.52
N LEU A 53 0.74 10.38 -41.65
CA LEU A 53 -0.61 9.81 -41.82
C LEU A 53 -0.79 9.13 -43.18
N LEU A 54 -0.17 9.68 -44.23
CA LEU A 54 -0.19 9.05 -45.56
C LEU A 54 0.62 7.76 -45.60
N GLU A 55 1.80 7.73 -44.98
CA GLU A 55 2.64 6.53 -44.88
C GLU A 55 1.89 5.36 -44.22
N HIS A 56 1.05 5.65 -43.26
CA HIS A 56 0.28 4.66 -42.51
C HIS A 56 -1.18 4.47 -43.02
N ASN A 57 -1.50 4.99 -44.23
CA ASN A 57 -2.83 4.89 -44.85
C ASN A 57 -4.01 5.40 -44.00
N HIS A 58 -3.81 6.54 -43.29
CA HIS A 58 -4.84 7.17 -42.50
C HIS A 58 -5.65 8.20 -43.29
N LYS A 59 -6.91 8.45 -42.85
CA LYS A 59 -7.82 9.40 -43.52
C LYS A 59 -7.48 10.84 -43.12
N ILE A 60 -7.36 11.74 -44.10
CA ILE A 60 -7.15 13.16 -43.91
C ILE A 60 -8.30 13.92 -44.54
N ILE A 61 -8.96 14.80 -43.73
CA ILE A 61 -10.05 15.66 -44.18
C ILE A 61 -9.62 17.13 -44.01
N LYS A 62 -9.28 17.78 -45.11
CA LYS A 62 -8.77 19.16 -45.10
C LYS A 62 -9.92 20.17 -45.10
N LYS A 63 -10.58 20.36 -43.97
CA LYS A 63 -11.65 21.36 -43.76
C LYS A 63 -11.81 21.74 -42.30
N SER A 64 -12.71 22.71 -42.02
CA SER A 64 -13.20 22.94 -40.64
C SER A 64 -13.99 21.75 -40.15
N PHE A 65 -13.84 21.44 -38.89
CA PHE A 65 -14.64 20.41 -38.20
C PHE A 65 -16.15 20.78 -38.24
N GLN A 66 -16.96 19.78 -38.54
CA GLN A 66 -18.38 19.78 -38.41
C GLN A 66 -18.82 18.52 -37.67
N GLU A 67 -19.96 18.55 -36.96
CA GLU A 67 -20.42 17.39 -36.16
C GLU A 67 -20.64 16.12 -37.00
N LYS A 68 -21.13 16.28 -38.21
CA LYS A 68 -21.30 15.17 -39.19
C LYS A 68 -20.04 14.44 -39.58
N ASP A 69 -18.86 15.01 -39.26
CA ASP A 69 -17.57 14.38 -39.56
C ASP A 69 -17.17 13.32 -38.52
N LEU A 70 -17.93 13.20 -37.47
CA LEU A 70 -17.74 12.16 -36.44
C LEU A 70 -18.39 10.84 -36.88
N GLU A 71 -17.64 10.04 -37.61
CA GLU A 71 -18.05 8.71 -38.05
C GLU A 71 -17.88 7.67 -36.89
N ASN A 72 -18.62 7.85 -35.80
CA ASN A 72 -18.60 6.99 -34.61
C ASN A 72 -17.20 6.59 -34.08
N PRO A 73 -16.30 7.56 -33.84
CA PRO A 73 -15.00 7.24 -33.26
C PRO A 73 -15.19 6.79 -31.81
N ILE A 74 -14.35 5.87 -31.36
CA ILE A 74 -14.32 5.48 -29.94
C ILE A 74 -13.58 6.52 -29.07
N LEU A 75 -12.77 7.35 -29.71
CA LEU A 75 -11.93 8.33 -29.03
C LEU A 75 -11.68 9.55 -29.93
N ILE A 76 -11.76 10.73 -29.32
CA ILE A 76 -11.46 12.02 -29.98
C ILE A 76 -10.27 12.66 -29.27
N VAL A 77 -9.36 13.24 -30.06
CA VAL A 77 -8.31 14.14 -29.59
C VAL A 77 -8.53 15.52 -30.22
N ALA A 78 -8.89 16.51 -29.41
CA ALA A 78 -9.03 17.90 -29.85
C ALA A 78 -7.73 18.65 -29.52
N ALA A 79 -6.98 18.99 -30.56
CA ALA A 79 -5.68 19.66 -30.51
C ALA A 79 -5.72 20.94 -31.35
N THR A 80 -6.73 21.79 -31.15
CA THR A 80 -6.88 23.08 -31.84
C THR A 80 -6.56 24.24 -30.91
N ASN A 81 -6.15 25.37 -31.47
CA ASN A 81 -5.91 26.62 -30.74
C ASN A 81 -7.22 27.39 -30.45
N ASN A 82 -8.38 26.90 -30.93
CA ASN A 82 -9.67 27.53 -30.76
C ASN A 82 -10.45 26.93 -29.57
N THR A 83 -10.42 27.63 -28.44
CA THR A 83 -11.06 27.19 -27.19
C THR A 83 -12.59 27.02 -27.33
N LYS A 84 -13.26 27.89 -28.10
CA LYS A 84 -14.70 27.77 -28.37
C LYS A 84 -15.01 26.49 -29.15
N LEU A 85 -14.20 26.18 -30.15
CA LEU A 85 -14.34 24.94 -30.93
C LEU A 85 -14.05 23.72 -30.07
N ASN A 86 -13.01 23.75 -29.25
CA ASN A 86 -12.65 22.66 -28.32
C ASN A 86 -13.80 22.37 -27.34
N LYS A 87 -14.41 23.42 -26.77
CA LYS A 87 -15.58 23.28 -25.89
C LYS A 87 -16.79 22.65 -26.62
N LYS A 88 -17.07 23.11 -27.87
CA LYS A 88 -18.13 22.51 -28.70
C LYS A 88 -17.87 21.04 -28.99
N ILE A 89 -16.63 20.65 -29.35
CA ILE A 89 -16.26 19.26 -29.62
C ILE A 89 -16.44 18.42 -28.35
N SER A 90 -16.05 18.95 -27.18
CA SER A 90 -16.21 18.25 -25.90
C SER A 90 -17.67 17.97 -25.60
N ILE A 91 -18.56 18.95 -25.74
CA ILE A 91 -20.01 18.78 -25.51
C ILE A 91 -20.57 17.69 -26.42
N ILE A 92 -20.29 17.77 -27.74
CA ILE A 92 -20.76 16.78 -28.71
C ILE A 92 -20.23 15.36 -28.37
N ALA A 93 -18.96 15.24 -28.01
CA ALA A 93 -18.35 13.97 -27.66
C ALA A 93 -19.03 13.35 -26.42
N GLN A 94 -19.27 14.16 -25.39
CA GLN A 94 -19.93 13.70 -24.16
C GLN A 94 -21.38 13.30 -24.40
N GLN A 95 -22.14 14.07 -25.19
CA GLN A 95 -23.49 13.70 -25.58
C GLN A 95 -23.58 12.37 -26.33
N LYS A 96 -22.55 12.04 -27.12
CA LYS A 96 -22.47 10.78 -27.87
C LYS A 96 -21.75 9.67 -27.10
N ASN A 97 -21.39 9.87 -25.83
CA ASN A 97 -20.61 8.95 -25.01
C ASN A 97 -19.27 8.53 -25.64
N ILE A 98 -18.61 9.47 -26.36
CA ILE A 98 -17.30 9.26 -26.97
C ILE A 98 -16.22 9.80 -26.03
N LEU A 99 -15.15 9.01 -25.81
CA LEU A 99 -14.02 9.46 -25.00
C LEU A 99 -13.31 10.64 -25.67
N ILE A 100 -13.07 11.71 -24.92
CA ILE A 100 -12.41 12.91 -25.46
C ILE A 100 -11.23 13.36 -24.59
N ASN A 101 -10.13 13.71 -25.26
CA ASN A 101 -9.01 14.44 -24.69
C ASN A 101 -8.87 15.79 -25.41
N VAL A 102 -9.04 16.88 -24.68
CA VAL A 102 -8.79 18.24 -25.16
C VAL A 102 -7.46 18.70 -24.62
N VAL A 103 -6.55 19.08 -25.52
CA VAL A 103 -5.19 19.45 -25.13
C VAL A 103 -5.21 20.75 -24.34
N ASP A 104 -4.47 20.77 -23.22
CA ASP A 104 -4.29 21.88 -22.28
C ASP A 104 -5.61 22.39 -21.62
N GLN A 105 -6.69 21.59 -21.67
CA GLN A 105 -8.00 21.89 -21.06
C GLN A 105 -8.54 20.65 -20.32
N PRO A 106 -8.00 20.32 -19.14
CA PRO A 106 -8.39 19.11 -18.39
C PRO A 106 -9.87 19.03 -18.06
N GLU A 107 -10.50 20.16 -17.82
CA GLU A 107 -11.94 20.28 -17.48
C GLU A 107 -12.86 19.87 -18.62
N LEU A 108 -12.38 19.85 -19.85
CA LEU A 108 -13.12 19.41 -21.04
C LEU A 108 -12.84 17.94 -21.40
N CYS A 109 -11.98 17.26 -20.65
CA CYS A 109 -11.55 15.89 -20.94
C CYS A 109 -12.41 14.86 -20.19
N THR A 110 -12.76 13.77 -20.86
CA THR A 110 -13.31 12.57 -20.19
C THR A 110 -12.19 11.55 -19.87
N PHE A 111 -11.01 11.69 -20.46
CA PHE A 111 -9.82 10.92 -20.12
C PHE A 111 -8.54 11.75 -20.30
N THR A 112 -7.49 11.37 -19.60
CA THR A 112 -6.17 12.02 -19.71
C THR A 112 -5.14 11.04 -20.28
N MET A 113 -4.23 11.55 -21.11
CA MET A 113 -3.06 10.80 -21.60
C MET A 113 -1.92 10.96 -20.59
N GLY A 114 -1.57 9.88 -19.89
CA GLY A 114 -0.45 9.88 -18.95
C GLY A 114 0.91 9.92 -19.63
N SER A 115 1.95 10.06 -18.83
CA SER A 115 3.33 9.87 -19.25
C SER A 115 3.63 8.39 -19.36
N ILE A 116 4.05 7.92 -20.54
CA ILE A 116 4.14 6.50 -20.89
C ILE A 116 5.59 6.02 -20.91
N ILE A 117 5.82 4.86 -20.28
CA ILE A 117 7.02 4.04 -20.42
C ILE A 117 6.60 2.78 -21.17
N GLU A 118 7.25 2.51 -22.29
CA GLU A 118 6.91 1.41 -23.19
C GLU A 118 8.10 0.45 -23.31
N ARG A 119 7.81 -0.83 -23.13
CA ARG A 119 8.71 -1.95 -23.39
C ARG A 119 7.93 -3.02 -24.16
N ASP A 120 7.51 -2.68 -25.38
CA ASP A 120 6.58 -3.47 -26.21
C ASP A 120 5.27 -3.82 -25.46
N SER A 121 5.15 -5.08 -25.02
CA SER A 121 3.97 -5.57 -24.32
C SER A 121 3.86 -5.09 -22.87
N LEU A 122 4.92 -4.53 -22.28
CA LEU A 122 4.91 -3.92 -20.95
C LEU A 122 4.74 -2.42 -21.10
N VAL A 123 3.63 -1.90 -20.62
CA VAL A 123 3.32 -0.45 -20.62
C VAL A 123 3.07 0.02 -19.21
N ILE A 124 3.70 1.14 -18.82
CA ILE A 124 3.47 1.83 -17.57
C ILE A 124 3.00 3.25 -17.89
N SER A 125 1.91 3.68 -17.30
CA SER A 125 1.38 5.03 -17.45
C SER A 125 1.29 5.72 -16.11
N ILE A 126 1.74 6.97 -16.05
CA ILE A 126 1.79 7.79 -14.85
C ILE A 126 0.99 9.06 -15.12
N SER A 127 0.05 9.38 -14.23
CA SER A 127 -0.78 10.58 -14.33
C SER A 127 -0.91 11.28 -12.99
N SER A 128 -0.90 12.62 -13.02
CA SER A 128 -1.28 13.48 -11.89
C SER A 128 -2.62 14.18 -12.11
N GLY A 129 -3.42 13.71 -13.08
CA GLY A 129 -4.65 14.41 -13.48
C GLY A 129 -4.40 15.82 -14.06
N GLY A 130 -3.21 16.05 -14.65
CA GLY A 130 -2.82 17.37 -15.16
C GLY A 130 -2.23 18.33 -14.11
N LYS A 131 -2.27 17.99 -12.81
CA LYS A 131 -1.88 18.91 -11.72
C LYS A 131 -0.37 19.16 -11.60
N ALA A 132 0.47 18.16 -11.92
CA ALA A 132 1.93 18.26 -11.73
C ALA A 132 2.73 17.57 -12.85
N PRO A 133 2.73 18.08 -14.09
CA PRO A 133 3.38 17.43 -15.23
C PRO A 133 4.91 17.28 -15.08
N VAL A 134 5.56 18.23 -14.41
CA VAL A 134 7.01 18.17 -14.15
C VAL A 134 7.35 17.05 -13.18
N LEU A 135 6.57 16.89 -12.10
CA LEU A 135 6.75 15.78 -11.16
C LEU A 135 6.54 14.41 -11.83
N VAL A 136 5.51 14.30 -12.67
CA VAL A 136 5.24 13.07 -13.45
C VAL A 136 6.41 12.72 -14.36
N ARG A 137 7.06 13.72 -14.99
CA ARG A 137 8.27 13.53 -15.80
C ARG A 137 9.43 12.99 -14.97
N SER A 138 9.69 13.59 -13.80
CA SER A 138 10.77 13.13 -12.91
C SER A 138 10.53 11.70 -12.40
N ILE A 139 9.29 11.35 -12.07
CA ILE A 139 8.93 9.97 -11.68
C ILE A 139 9.14 9.02 -12.86
N ARG A 140 8.75 9.42 -14.07
CA ARG A 140 8.99 8.62 -15.28
C ARG A 140 10.47 8.33 -15.47
N GLU A 141 11.34 9.34 -15.39
CA GLU A 141 12.80 9.19 -15.54
C GLU A 141 13.36 8.15 -14.55
N LYS A 142 12.94 8.20 -13.30
CA LYS A 142 13.34 7.22 -12.28
C LYS A 142 12.91 5.79 -12.63
N ILE A 143 11.67 5.62 -13.11
CA ILE A 143 11.15 4.29 -13.49
C ILE A 143 11.80 3.80 -14.78
N GLU A 144 12.11 4.68 -15.75
CA GLU A 144 12.85 4.34 -16.98
C GLU A 144 14.19 3.66 -16.66
N MET A 145 14.92 4.16 -15.65
CA MET A 145 16.21 3.59 -15.22
C MET A 145 16.04 2.20 -14.56
N LEU A 146 14.91 1.96 -13.88
CA LEU A 146 14.67 0.70 -13.17
C LEU A 146 14.17 -0.42 -14.09
N ILE A 147 13.65 -0.09 -15.28
CA ILE A 147 13.03 -1.06 -16.20
C ILE A 147 13.71 -0.99 -17.55
N PRO A 148 14.83 -1.70 -17.74
CA PRO A 148 15.55 -1.74 -19.01
C PRO A 148 14.75 -2.44 -20.11
N GLN A 149 15.19 -2.28 -21.39
CA GLN A 149 14.52 -2.80 -22.56
C GLN A 149 14.38 -4.35 -22.55
N SER A 150 15.28 -5.04 -21.85
CA SER A 150 15.24 -6.51 -21.69
C SER A 150 13.92 -7.04 -21.11
N TYR A 151 13.17 -6.22 -20.38
CA TYR A 151 11.83 -6.61 -19.90
C TYR A 151 10.84 -6.89 -21.03
N SER A 152 11.00 -6.25 -22.19
CA SER A 152 10.18 -6.56 -23.37
C SER A 152 10.26 -8.03 -23.78
N GLU A 153 11.49 -8.53 -23.93
CA GLU A 153 11.73 -9.93 -24.30
C GLU A 153 11.28 -10.90 -23.21
N LEU A 154 11.51 -10.53 -21.94
CA LEU A 154 11.08 -11.34 -20.79
C LEU A 154 9.56 -11.51 -20.76
N VAL A 155 8.79 -10.45 -21.00
CA VAL A 155 7.32 -10.49 -21.02
C VAL A 155 6.82 -11.35 -22.20
N LYS A 156 7.41 -11.19 -23.39
CA LYS A 156 7.09 -12.02 -24.57
C LYS A 156 7.38 -13.49 -24.30
N PHE A 157 8.56 -13.78 -23.75
CA PHE A 157 8.96 -15.16 -23.41
C PHE A 157 8.01 -15.81 -22.40
N ALA A 158 7.70 -15.10 -21.29
CA ALA A 158 6.76 -15.59 -20.29
C ALA A 158 5.35 -15.79 -20.87
N GLY A 159 4.88 -14.87 -21.71
CA GLY A 159 3.61 -14.97 -22.41
C GLY A 159 3.48 -16.24 -23.24
N ASN A 160 4.51 -16.55 -24.05
CA ASN A 160 4.56 -17.75 -24.91
C ASN A 160 4.54 -19.06 -24.10
N LEU A 161 5.08 -19.04 -22.88
CA LEU A 161 5.15 -20.23 -22.04
C LEU A 161 3.96 -20.39 -21.07
N ARG A 162 3.09 -19.37 -20.98
CA ARG A 162 1.96 -19.37 -20.04
C ARG A 162 1.03 -20.57 -20.22
N SER A 163 0.75 -20.97 -21.46
CA SER A 163 -0.08 -22.13 -21.78
C SER A 163 0.57 -23.44 -21.33
N ILE A 164 1.88 -23.58 -21.51
CA ILE A 164 2.65 -24.77 -21.09
C ILE A 164 2.62 -24.90 -19.55
N VAL A 165 2.85 -23.79 -18.84
CA VAL A 165 2.79 -23.76 -17.38
C VAL A 165 1.37 -24.10 -16.90
N LYS A 166 0.33 -23.57 -17.56
CA LYS A 166 -1.08 -23.88 -17.22
C LYS A 166 -1.41 -25.36 -17.38
N LYS A 167 -0.88 -26.02 -18.43
CA LYS A 167 -1.06 -27.48 -18.65
C LYS A 167 -0.32 -28.31 -17.61
N LYS A 168 0.91 -27.93 -17.24
CA LYS A 168 1.75 -28.70 -16.28
C LYS A 168 1.40 -28.46 -14.80
N ILE A 169 0.91 -27.27 -14.45
CA ILE A 169 0.59 -26.89 -13.08
C ILE A 169 -0.89 -26.52 -13.00
N GLN A 170 -1.73 -27.43 -12.54
CA GLN A 170 -3.19 -27.25 -12.44
C GLN A 170 -3.60 -26.18 -11.41
N SER A 171 -2.91 -26.11 -10.27
CA SER A 171 -3.20 -25.17 -9.19
C SER A 171 -2.80 -23.74 -9.55
N GLY A 172 -3.74 -22.79 -9.45
CA GLY A 172 -3.48 -21.35 -9.65
C GLY A 172 -2.42 -20.79 -8.70
N VAL A 173 -2.48 -21.21 -7.44
CA VAL A 173 -1.50 -20.81 -6.41
C VAL A 173 -0.10 -21.30 -6.77
N LYS A 174 0.04 -22.58 -7.17
CA LYS A 174 1.35 -23.14 -7.58
C LYS A 174 1.89 -22.47 -8.85
N ARG A 175 1.03 -22.12 -9.81
CA ARG A 175 1.44 -21.37 -11.00
C ARG A 175 2.00 -20.00 -10.66
N ARG A 176 1.35 -19.29 -9.73
CA ARG A 176 1.82 -18.00 -9.27
C ARG A 176 3.20 -18.13 -8.61
N VAL A 177 3.36 -19.04 -7.65
CA VAL A 177 4.64 -19.31 -6.99
C VAL A 177 5.73 -19.64 -8.00
N PHE A 178 5.41 -20.47 -9.00
CA PHE A 178 6.34 -20.77 -10.09
C PHE A 178 6.83 -19.51 -10.82
N TRP A 179 5.92 -18.62 -11.23
CA TRP A 179 6.29 -17.40 -11.94
C TRP A 179 7.07 -16.43 -11.04
N GLU A 180 6.73 -16.33 -9.77
CA GLU A 180 7.47 -15.52 -8.81
C GLU A 180 8.91 -16.04 -8.62
N ASP A 181 9.08 -17.34 -8.48
CA ASP A 181 10.40 -17.97 -8.34
C ASP A 181 11.19 -17.85 -9.67
N PHE A 182 10.53 -18.03 -10.80
CA PHE A 182 11.14 -17.86 -12.12
C PHE A 182 11.68 -16.46 -12.33
N PHE A 183 10.88 -15.42 -12.10
CA PHE A 183 11.30 -14.03 -12.28
C PHE A 183 12.37 -13.58 -11.29
N LYS A 184 12.52 -14.26 -10.16
CA LYS A 184 13.59 -14.00 -9.17
C LYS A 184 14.83 -14.86 -9.35
N SER A 185 14.79 -15.84 -10.24
CA SER A 185 15.92 -16.72 -10.48
C SER A 185 17.14 -15.95 -11.00
N ASP A 186 18.33 -16.42 -10.64
CA ASP A 186 19.60 -15.85 -11.14
C ASP A 186 19.63 -15.84 -12.68
N TYR A 187 18.98 -16.79 -13.31
CA TYR A 187 18.83 -16.84 -14.77
C TYR A 187 18.13 -15.59 -15.32
N VAL A 188 17.01 -15.19 -14.74
CA VAL A 188 16.27 -13.99 -15.18
C VAL A 188 17.00 -12.73 -14.77
N GLN A 189 17.59 -12.68 -13.58
CA GLN A 189 18.35 -11.50 -13.12
C GLN A 189 19.58 -11.27 -14.01
N ASN A 190 20.32 -12.32 -14.37
CA ASN A 190 21.44 -12.23 -15.31
C ASN A 190 20.98 -11.82 -16.71
N PHE A 191 19.80 -12.30 -17.17
CA PHE A 191 19.24 -11.88 -18.45
C PHE A 191 18.87 -10.39 -18.46
N ILE A 192 18.32 -9.85 -17.36
CA ILE A 192 17.97 -8.44 -17.26
C ILE A 192 19.24 -7.56 -17.35
N LEU A 193 20.32 -7.96 -16.69
CA LEU A 193 21.59 -7.22 -16.65
C LEU A 193 22.39 -7.37 -17.96
N THR A 194 22.39 -8.56 -18.53
CA THR A 194 23.17 -8.89 -19.73
C THR A 194 22.31 -9.69 -20.68
N PRO A 195 21.50 -9.04 -21.53
CA PRO A 195 20.54 -9.71 -22.39
C PRO A 195 21.21 -10.76 -23.30
N LYS A 196 20.92 -12.02 -23.05
CA LYS A 196 21.24 -13.16 -23.91
C LYS A 196 19.94 -13.81 -24.31
N LYS A 197 19.94 -14.64 -25.37
CA LYS A 197 18.72 -15.31 -25.82
C LYS A 197 18.13 -16.20 -24.70
N LEU A 198 16.88 -15.94 -24.31
CA LEU A 198 16.16 -16.75 -23.32
C LEU A 198 16.02 -18.20 -23.81
N ASN A 199 16.40 -19.17 -22.99
CA ASN A 199 16.50 -20.57 -23.35
C ASN A 199 15.35 -21.41 -22.78
N GLN A 200 14.55 -21.99 -23.64
CA GLN A 200 13.42 -22.84 -23.25
C GLN A 200 13.85 -24.14 -22.52
N ARG A 201 15.05 -24.67 -22.78
CA ARG A 201 15.55 -25.85 -22.07
C ARG A 201 15.77 -25.54 -20.57
N LEU A 202 16.34 -24.39 -20.28
CA LEU A 202 16.59 -23.99 -18.89
C LEU A 202 15.27 -23.67 -18.17
N PHE A 203 14.31 -23.04 -18.86
CA PHE A 203 12.95 -22.86 -18.34
C PHE A 203 12.30 -24.21 -17.99
N ASN A 204 12.40 -25.21 -18.87
CA ASN A 204 11.86 -26.54 -18.61
C ASN A 204 12.56 -27.23 -17.41
N LYS A 205 13.86 -27.02 -17.23
CA LYS A 205 14.61 -27.51 -16.05
C LYS A 205 14.09 -26.89 -14.75
N ILE A 206 13.84 -25.58 -14.74
CA ILE A 206 13.24 -24.89 -13.59
C ILE A 206 11.82 -25.41 -13.33
N LEU A 207 11.02 -25.57 -14.38
CA LEU A 207 9.66 -26.09 -14.30
C LEU A 207 9.59 -27.54 -13.79
N SER A 208 10.54 -28.41 -14.18
CA SER A 208 10.61 -29.80 -13.71
C SER A 208 11.14 -29.93 -12.30
N GLY A 209 11.97 -28.98 -11.84
CA GLY A 209 12.51 -28.95 -10.46
C GLY A 209 11.47 -28.67 -9.37
N MET A 210 10.27 -28.26 -9.73
CA MET A 210 9.19 -27.92 -8.76
C MET A 210 8.42 -29.12 -8.19
N LYS A 211 9.01 -30.31 -8.13
CA LYS A 211 8.32 -31.56 -7.75
C LYS A 211 7.92 -31.72 -6.29
N ASN A 212 8.26 -30.83 -5.38
CA ASN A 212 7.95 -31.01 -3.97
C ASN A 212 6.74 -30.17 -3.50
N LYS A 213 5.81 -30.83 -2.80
CA LYS A 213 4.78 -30.18 -1.97
C LYS A 213 5.47 -29.20 -1.03
N ARG A 214 5.54 -27.91 -1.38
CA ARG A 214 5.91 -26.90 -0.39
C ARG A 214 4.83 -26.90 0.67
N ILE A 215 5.20 -27.20 1.91
CA ILE A 215 4.42 -26.81 3.08
C ILE A 215 4.43 -25.28 3.07
N GLY A 216 3.27 -24.67 3.30
CA GLY A 216 3.19 -23.22 3.37
C GLY A 216 3.97 -22.68 4.57
N GLU A 217 4.16 -21.40 4.61
CA GLU A 217 4.90 -20.69 5.64
C GLU A 217 4.02 -19.63 6.29
N VAL A 218 4.19 -19.40 7.58
CA VAL A 218 3.47 -18.35 8.32
C VAL A 218 4.43 -17.21 8.65
N TYR A 219 4.03 -16.00 8.30
CA TYR A 219 4.75 -14.76 8.64
C TYR A 219 4.01 -14.05 9.77
N LEU A 220 4.58 -14.01 10.95
CA LEU A 220 4.08 -13.24 12.08
C LEU A 220 4.72 -11.86 12.05
N VAL A 221 3.94 -10.84 11.68
CA VAL A 221 4.47 -9.52 11.31
C VAL A 221 3.84 -8.43 12.14
N GLY A 222 4.69 -7.57 12.73
CA GLY A 222 4.27 -6.35 13.39
C GLY A 222 3.93 -5.25 12.39
N ALA A 223 2.73 -4.68 12.53
CA ALA A 223 2.23 -3.59 11.71
C ALA A 223 2.65 -2.20 12.22
N GLY A 224 3.36 -2.13 13.35
CA GLY A 224 3.68 -0.85 13.97
C GLY A 224 2.50 -0.20 14.69
N PRO A 225 2.66 1.04 15.18
CA PRO A 225 1.71 1.69 16.08
C PRO A 225 0.54 2.40 15.37
N GLY A 226 0.54 2.48 14.03
CA GLY A 226 -0.54 3.10 13.26
C GLY A 226 -0.09 3.81 12.00
N GLU A 227 1.00 4.59 12.05
CA GLU A 227 1.59 5.26 10.88
C GLU A 227 2.20 4.24 9.93
N ARG A 228 1.84 4.34 8.64
CA ARG A 228 2.27 3.39 7.60
C ARG A 228 3.77 3.41 7.32
N ASP A 229 4.41 4.58 7.43
CA ASP A 229 5.83 4.74 7.16
C ASP A 229 6.71 4.18 8.29
N LEU A 230 6.10 3.77 9.41
CA LEU A 230 6.75 3.05 10.50
C LEU A 230 6.76 1.52 10.31
N LEU A 231 6.28 1.02 9.16
CA LEU A 231 6.45 -0.37 8.79
C LEU A 231 7.93 -0.68 8.52
N THR A 232 8.38 -1.85 8.95
CA THR A 232 9.70 -2.32 8.53
C THR A 232 9.66 -2.71 7.04
N ILE A 233 10.78 -2.52 6.34
CA ILE A 233 10.92 -2.94 4.93
C ILE A 233 10.62 -4.44 4.78
N ARG A 234 11.02 -5.25 5.76
CA ARG A 234 10.75 -6.69 5.78
C ARG A 234 9.26 -6.99 5.88
N ALA A 235 8.53 -6.25 6.71
CA ALA A 235 7.08 -6.38 6.82
C ALA A 235 6.41 -6.10 5.47
N LEU A 236 6.74 -4.98 4.82
CA LEU A 236 6.22 -4.62 3.51
C LEU A 236 6.50 -5.69 2.45
N HIS A 237 7.73 -6.23 2.41
CA HIS A 237 8.06 -7.30 1.47
C HIS A 237 7.22 -8.57 1.67
N LEU A 238 6.91 -8.94 2.91
CA LEU A 238 6.08 -10.12 3.20
C LEU A 238 4.61 -9.85 2.95
N MET A 239 4.12 -8.64 3.21
CA MET A 239 2.77 -8.20 2.84
C MET A 239 2.52 -8.29 1.34
N GLN A 240 3.53 -7.98 0.52
CA GLN A 240 3.47 -8.09 -0.94
C GLN A 240 3.64 -9.52 -1.46
N LYS A 241 4.00 -10.49 -0.61
CA LYS A 241 4.22 -11.90 -1.00
C LYS A 241 3.16 -12.86 -0.49
N CYS A 242 2.38 -12.49 0.52
CA CYS A 242 1.43 -13.40 1.16
C CYS A 242 0.29 -13.81 0.22
N ASP A 243 -0.28 -14.97 0.48
CA ASP A 243 -1.46 -15.50 -0.21
C ASP A 243 -2.73 -15.28 0.59
N VAL A 244 -2.57 -15.21 1.92
CA VAL A 244 -3.63 -14.94 2.89
C VAL A 244 -3.09 -13.97 3.92
N CYS A 245 -3.84 -12.93 4.26
CA CYS A 245 -3.54 -12.02 5.36
C CYS A 245 -4.62 -12.16 6.43
N ILE A 246 -4.22 -12.54 7.63
CA ILE A 246 -5.08 -12.60 8.83
C ILE A 246 -4.66 -11.45 9.74
N TYR A 247 -5.57 -10.52 10.00
CA TYR A 247 -5.25 -9.29 10.74
C TYR A 247 -6.24 -9.00 11.87
N ASP A 248 -5.82 -8.17 12.85
CA ASP A 248 -6.63 -7.76 14.00
C ASP A 248 -7.10 -6.30 13.91
N ASN A 249 -7.88 -5.88 14.89
CA ASN A 249 -8.52 -4.55 14.96
C ASN A 249 -7.52 -3.38 15.08
N LEU A 250 -6.28 -3.61 15.49
CA LEU A 250 -5.27 -2.56 15.68
C LEU A 250 -4.52 -2.20 14.39
N VAL A 251 -4.69 -3.00 13.34
CA VAL A 251 -4.10 -2.72 12.04
C VAL A 251 -4.93 -1.68 11.31
N SER A 252 -4.33 -0.54 10.95
CA SER A 252 -5.02 0.54 10.23
C SER A 252 -5.39 0.12 8.80
N LYS A 253 -6.41 0.76 8.23
CA LYS A 253 -6.83 0.51 6.84
C LYS A 253 -5.72 0.84 5.85
N ASP A 254 -4.98 1.92 6.08
CA ASP A 254 -3.90 2.37 5.20
C ASP A 254 -2.77 1.32 5.14
N ILE A 255 -2.46 0.67 6.27
CA ILE A 255 -1.51 -0.44 6.32
C ILE A 255 -2.07 -1.67 5.61
N LEU A 256 -3.35 -1.99 5.81
CA LEU A 256 -3.98 -3.14 5.16
C LEU A 256 -4.01 -3.00 3.63
N GLU A 257 -4.19 -1.80 3.11
CA GLU A 257 -4.12 -1.50 1.67
C GLU A 257 -2.74 -1.75 1.05
N MET A 258 -1.69 -1.84 1.87
CA MET A 258 -0.34 -2.21 1.42
C MET A 258 -0.16 -3.72 1.23
N VAL A 259 -1.10 -4.54 1.64
CA VAL A 259 -1.13 -5.97 1.31
C VAL A 259 -1.43 -6.12 -0.18
N ARG A 260 -0.83 -7.13 -0.83
CA ARG A 260 -1.10 -7.37 -2.25
C ARG A 260 -2.59 -7.58 -2.51
N ARG A 261 -3.08 -7.01 -3.61
CA ARG A 261 -4.53 -6.92 -3.91
C ARG A 261 -5.24 -8.26 -4.11
N ASP A 262 -4.51 -9.29 -4.52
CA ASP A 262 -5.04 -10.63 -4.79
C ASP A 262 -4.86 -11.61 -3.61
N ALA A 263 -4.44 -11.14 -2.43
CA ALA A 263 -4.44 -11.93 -1.21
C ALA A 263 -5.85 -12.04 -0.61
N ASP A 264 -6.14 -13.21 -0.03
CA ASP A 264 -7.34 -13.38 0.78
C ASP A 264 -7.19 -12.60 2.10
N ILE A 265 -8.07 -11.65 2.38
CA ILE A 265 -8.01 -10.81 3.58
C ILE A 265 -9.03 -11.30 4.60
N ILE A 266 -8.55 -11.73 5.79
CA ILE A 266 -9.38 -12.31 6.84
C ILE A 266 -9.23 -11.49 8.14
N TYR A 267 -10.34 -10.93 8.60
CA TYR A 267 -10.40 -10.23 9.88
C TYR A 267 -10.50 -11.22 11.05
N ALA A 268 -9.61 -11.08 12.04
CA ALA A 268 -9.55 -11.94 13.23
C ALA A 268 -9.78 -11.17 14.55
N GLY A 269 -10.17 -9.89 14.48
CA GLY A 269 -10.43 -9.05 15.65
C GLY A 269 -11.86 -9.20 16.23
N LYS A 270 -12.11 -8.51 17.35
CA LYS A 270 -13.44 -8.42 17.96
C LYS A 270 -14.31 -7.45 17.15
N LYS A 271 -15.49 -7.90 16.68
CA LYS A 271 -16.61 -7.02 16.25
C LYS A 271 -17.68 -7.04 17.32
N GLN A 272 -18.35 -5.90 17.54
CA GLN A 272 -19.38 -5.73 18.58
C GLN A 272 -20.54 -6.72 18.48
N ASP A 273 -20.84 -7.25 17.28
CA ASP A 273 -22.04 -8.06 17.00
C ASP A 273 -21.78 -9.45 16.40
N GLN A 274 -20.52 -9.94 16.34
CA GLN A 274 -20.21 -11.26 15.81
C GLN A 274 -19.19 -11.99 16.69
N HIS A 275 -19.36 -13.31 16.83
CA HIS A 275 -18.49 -14.19 17.60
C HIS A 275 -17.02 -13.92 17.30
N THR A 276 -16.31 -13.40 18.31
CA THR A 276 -14.85 -13.21 18.28
C THR A 276 -14.17 -14.52 17.98
N LEU A 277 -13.25 -14.54 17.02
CA LEU A 277 -12.39 -15.70 16.87
C LEU A 277 -11.54 -15.85 18.15
N SER A 278 -11.70 -16.95 18.86
CA SER A 278 -10.82 -17.29 19.97
C SER A 278 -9.39 -17.44 19.46
N GLN A 279 -8.38 -17.30 20.33
CA GLN A 279 -6.98 -17.50 19.95
C GLN A 279 -6.77 -18.87 19.30
N ASP A 280 -7.44 -19.89 19.80
CA ASP A 280 -7.38 -21.25 19.23
C ASP A 280 -7.91 -21.31 17.80
N LYS A 281 -9.00 -20.61 17.50
CA LYS A 281 -9.54 -20.53 16.13
C LYS A 281 -8.57 -19.80 15.19
N ILE A 282 -7.88 -18.75 15.66
CA ILE A 282 -6.83 -18.06 14.87
C ILE A 282 -5.70 -19.04 14.58
N ASN A 283 -5.21 -19.77 15.60
CA ASN A 283 -4.14 -20.75 15.45
C ASN A 283 -4.54 -21.86 14.44
N ILE A 284 -5.77 -22.36 14.52
CA ILE A 284 -6.30 -23.35 13.57
C ILE A 284 -6.32 -22.79 12.13
N LEU A 285 -6.72 -21.53 11.93
CA LEU A 285 -6.72 -20.90 10.60
C LEU A 285 -5.31 -20.76 10.03
N LEU A 286 -4.34 -20.33 10.83
CA LEU A 286 -2.94 -20.24 10.43
C LEU A 286 -2.42 -21.59 9.94
N ILE A 287 -2.62 -22.64 10.74
CA ILE A 287 -2.22 -24.02 10.43
C ILE A 287 -2.93 -24.55 9.19
N LYS A 288 -4.24 -24.33 9.06
CA LYS A 288 -5.07 -24.78 7.94
C LYS A 288 -4.54 -24.25 6.61
N PHE A 289 -4.33 -22.94 6.52
CA PHE A 289 -3.85 -22.33 5.29
C PHE A 289 -2.40 -22.70 4.98
N ALA A 290 -1.54 -22.82 5.99
CA ALA A 290 -0.15 -23.25 5.78
C ALA A 290 -0.10 -24.71 5.28
N LYS A 291 -0.92 -25.63 5.82
CA LYS A 291 -1.03 -27.02 5.32
C LYS A 291 -1.54 -27.10 3.87
N GLN A 292 -2.28 -26.09 3.42
CA GLN A 292 -2.68 -25.94 2.00
C GLN A 292 -1.55 -25.44 1.09
N GLY A 293 -0.35 -25.18 1.63
CA GLY A 293 0.80 -24.66 0.91
C GLY A 293 0.76 -23.14 0.66
N LYS A 294 -0.13 -22.41 1.36
CA LYS A 294 -0.23 -20.94 1.27
C LYS A 294 0.80 -20.24 2.15
N ARG A 295 1.27 -19.07 1.71
CA ARG A 295 2.05 -18.14 2.53
C ARG A 295 1.09 -17.29 3.32
N VAL A 296 1.02 -17.51 4.62
CA VAL A 296 0.06 -16.89 5.52
C VAL A 296 0.71 -15.73 6.25
N LEU A 297 0.22 -14.53 6.06
CA LEU A 297 0.60 -13.35 6.83
C LEU A 297 -0.33 -13.20 8.04
N ARG A 298 0.20 -13.28 9.24
CA ARG A 298 -0.48 -12.84 10.46
C ARG A 298 0.00 -11.43 10.79
N LEU A 299 -0.81 -10.42 10.48
CA LEU A 299 -0.50 -9.01 10.67
C LEU A 299 -1.09 -8.52 11.99
N LYS A 300 -0.24 -8.00 12.89
CA LYS A 300 -0.58 -7.63 14.28
C LYS A 300 -0.22 -6.17 14.53
N GLY A 301 -1.11 -5.41 15.19
CA GLY A 301 -0.80 -4.04 15.63
C GLY A 301 0.42 -4.01 16.56
N GLY A 302 1.28 -2.98 16.43
CA GLY A 302 2.51 -2.87 17.20
C GLY A 302 3.55 -3.94 16.84
N ASP A 303 4.05 -4.61 17.86
CA ASP A 303 5.00 -5.73 17.79
C ASP A 303 4.34 -7.04 18.21
N PRO A 304 4.58 -8.18 17.51
CA PRO A 304 3.95 -9.45 17.83
C PRO A 304 4.28 -10.00 19.22
N PHE A 305 5.45 -9.67 19.76
CA PHE A 305 5.95 -10.19 21.04
C PHE A 305 5.74 -9.26 22.23
N ILE A 306 5.29 -8.02 22.00
CA ILE A 306 4.96 -7.09 23.07
C ILE A 306 3.44 -7.04 23.27
N PHE A 307 2.96 -7.80 24.26
CA PHE A 307 1.54 -7.96 24.60
C PHE A 307 0.64 -8.38 23.42
N GLY A 308 1.25 -9.00 22.38
CA GLY A 308 0.59 -9.40 21.15
C GLY A 308 0.24 -10.90 21.08
N ARG A 309 0.52 -11.70 22.11
CA ARG A 309 0.31 -13.16 22.14
C ARG A 309 1.01 -13.93 21.01
N GLY A 310 2.06 -13.33 20.40
CA GLY A 310 2.78 -13.96 19.29
C GLY A 310 3.46 -15.28 19.68
N GLY A 311 3.91 -15.43 20.94
CA GLY A 311 4.47 -16.66 21.45
C GLY A 311 3.50 -17.84 21.35
N GLU A 312 2.24 -17.66 21.76
CA GLU A 312 1.19 -18.70 21.72
C GLU A 312 0.88 -19.13 20.27
N GLU A 313 0.89 -18.17 19.31
CA GLU A 313 0.70 -18.46 17.90
C GLU A 313 1.85 -19.33 17.35
N ILE A 314 3.10 -19.01 17.72
CA ILE A 314 4.29 -19.75 17.27
C ILE A 314 4.37 -21.13 17.88
N GLU A 315 4.10 -21.28 19.18
CA GLU A 315 4.05 -22.59 19.83
C GLU A 315 3.09 -23.55 19.12
N SER A 316 1.94 -23.03 18.72
CA SER A 316 0.95 -23.79 17.96
C SER A 316 1.47 -24.21 16.57
N LEU A 317 2.19 -23.32 15.87
CA LEU A 317 2.82 -23.61 14.57
C LEU A 317 3.91 -24.67 14.71
N MET A 318 4.77 -24.55 15.73
CA MET A 318 5.84 -25.51 16.00
C MET A 318 5.32 -26.92 16.27
N LYS A 319 4.29 -27.05 17.12
CA LYS A 319 3.61 -28.32 17.37
C LYS A 319 3.09 -28.99 16.09
N ASN A 320 2.71 -28.19 15.09
CA ASN A 320 2.22 -28.67 13.80
C ASN A 320 3.30 -28.74 12.70
N LYS A 321 4.58 -28.54 13.03
CA LYS A 321 5.73 -28.54 12.10
C LYS A 321 5.56 -27.60 10.90
N ILE A 322 4.94 -26.43 11.15
CA ILE A 322 4.76 -25.36 10.17
C ILE A 322 5.96 -24.41 10.24
N SER A 323 6.56 -24.14 9.11
CA SER A 323 7.62 -23.12 8.99
C SER A 323 7.07 -21.73 9.24
N PHE A 324 7.81 -20.89 9.96
CA PHE A 324 7.39 -19.52 10.24
C PHE A 324 8.58 -18.55 10.27
N GLN A 325 8.27 -17.26 10.11
CA GLN A 325 9.18 -16.16 10.36
C GLN A 325 8.48 -15.13 11.25
N VAL A 326 9.25 -14.53 12.17
CA VAL A 326 8.79 -13.40 12.97
C VAL A 326 9.47 -12.13 12.47
N VAL A 327 8.67 -11.11 12.24
CA VAL A 327 9.16 -9.79 11.86
C VAL A 327 8.70 -8.79 12.90
N PRO A 328 9.64 -8.19 13.65
CA PRO A 328 9.27 -7.19 14.64
C PRO A 328 8.60 -5.98 14.01
N GLY A 329 7.76 -5.33 14.78
CA GLY A 329 7.20 -4.03 14.47
C GLY A 329 7.60 -3.00 15.52
N ILE A 330 7.43 -1.72 15.22
CA ILE A 330 7.58 -0.69 16.24
C ILE A 330 6.43 -0.85 17.24
N THR A 331 6.77 -1.20 18.48
CA THR A 331 5.76 -1.34 19.53
C THR A 331 5.12 0.00 19.88
N ALA A 332 3.88 -0.02 20.35
CA ALA A 332 3.14 1.19 20.71
C ALA A 332 3.91 2.08 21.69
N ALA A 333 4.59 1.51 22.68
CA ALA A 333 5.41 2.28 23.63
C ALA A 333 6.43 3.18 22.91
N ASN A 334 7.21 2.61 22.01
CA ASN A 334 8.26 3.35 21.31
C ASN A 334 7.70 4.35 20.30
N GLY A 335 6.80 3.91 19.43
CA GLY A 335 6.25 4.76 18.37
C GLY A 335 5.42 5.92 18.93
N ILE A 336 4.50 5.64 19.86
CA ILE A 336 3.62 6.63 20.45
C ILE A 336 4.42 7.63 21.32
N ALA A 337 5.38 7.17 22.10
CA ALA A 337 6.25 8.03 22.90
C ALA A 337 7.01 9.03 22.01
N SER A 338 7.63 8.55 20.94
CA SER A 338 8.36 9.39 19.97
C SER A 338 7.45 10.44 19.34
N TYR A 339 6.27 10.06 18.86
CA TYR A 339 5.30 10.96 18.22
C TYR A 339 4.62 11.89 19.22
N SER A 340 4.70 11.57 20.50
CA SER A 340 4.20 12.45 21.58
C SER A 340 5.26 13.38 22.14
N GLY A 341 6.52 13.32 21.68
CA GLY A 341 7.62 14.09 22.22
C GLY A 341 7.95 13.73 23.68
N ILE A 342 7.76 12.45 24.05
CA ILE A 342 8.02 11.93 25.41
C ILE A 342 9.07 10.84 25.28
N PRO A 343 10.36 11.10 25.53
CA PRO A 343 11.37 10.05 25.52
C PRO A 343 11.15 9.06 26.65
N LEU A 344 11.18 7.76 26.36
CA LEU A 344 10.97 6.73 27.39
C LEU A 344 12.13 6.66 28.41
N THR A 345 13.33 7.06 28.00
CA THR A 345 14.52 7.15 28.85
C THR A 345 15.15 8.52 28.69
N HIS A 346 15.76 9.04 29.76
CA HIS A 346 16.48 10.29 29.74
C HIS A 346 17.52 10.29 30.89
N ARG A 347 18.72 10.79 30.65
CA ARG A 347 19.81 10.78 31.64
C ARG A 347 19.39 11.32 32.99
N ASP A 348 18.63 12.44 33.03
CA ASP A 348 18.26 13.13 34.25
C ASP A 348 16.88 12.74 34.80
N HIS A 349 16.03 12.07 34.02
CA HIS A 349 14.63 11.81 34.37
C HIS A 349 14.25 10.34 34.50
N ALA A 350 14.85 9.45 33.67
CA ALA A 350 14.51 8.04 33.68
C ALA A 350 15.64 7.17 33.12
N GLN A 351 16.21 6.32 33.95
CA GLN A 351 17.28 5.37 33.61
C GLN A 351 16.74 3.97 33.31
N SER A 352 15.47 3.74 33.60
CA SER A 352 14.76 2.48 33.30
C SER A 352 13.37 2.75 32.73
N CYS A 353 12.87 1.78 31.97
CA CYS A 353 11.52 1.82 31.41
C CYS A 353 10.86 0.45 31.59
N LEU A 354 9.70 0.45 32.22
CA LEU A 354 8.92 -0.75 32.49
C LEU A 354 7.65 -0.77 31.62
N PHE A 355 7.43 -1.88 30.93
CA PHE A 355 6.20 -2.12 30.14
C PHE A 355 5.27 -3.03 30.93
N LEU A 356 4.03 -2.59 31.12
CA LEU A 356 2.98 -3.32 31.81
C LEU A 356 1.73 -3.43 30.94
N THR A 357 0.90 -4.43 31.22
CA THR A 357 -0.45 -4.53 30.65
C THR A 357 -1.51 -4.28 31.71
N GLY A 358 -2.41 -3.35 31.46
CA GLY A 358 -3.54 -3.06 32.33
C GLY A 358 -4.74 -4.00 32.15
N HIS A 359 -4.54 -5.12 31.44
CA HIS A 359 -5.59 -6.13 31.23
C HIS A 359 -5.03 -7.52 31.53
N LEU A 360 -5.47 -8.11 32.62
CA LEU A 360 -5.17 -9.50 33.01
C LEU A 360 -6.37 -10.41 32.77
N LYS A 361 -6.15 -11.75 32.83
CA LYS A 361 -7.19 -12.75 32.53
C LYS A 361 -8.44 -12.57 33.39
N ASP A 362 -8.27 -12.14 34.63
CA ASP A 362 -9.34 -12.05 35.63
C ASP A 362 -9.85 -10.61 35.85
N GLY A 363 -9.42 -9.65 35.03
CA GLY A 363 -9.91 -8.27 35.04
C GLY A 363 -9.34 -7.38 36.15
N ALA A 364 -8.63 -7.92 37.14
CA ALA A 364 -8.00 -7.17 38.20
C ALA A 364 -6.55 -6.83 37.86
N LEU A 365 -6.06 -5.68 38.36
CA LEU A 365 -4.65 -5.28 38.26
C LEU A 365 -3.86 -5.96 39.40
N ASP A 366 -3.23 -7.09 39.09
CA ASP A 366 -2.39 -7.82 40.05
C ASP A 366 -0.91 -7.46 39.84
N PHE A 367 -0.52 -6.28 40.35
CA PHE A 367 0.86 -5.80 40.34
C PHE A 367 1.47 -5.83 41.72
N ASP A 368 2.77 -6.11 41.81
CA ASP A 368 3.56 -5.82 43.00
C ASP A 368 3.80 -4.29 43.08
N TRP A 369 2.77 -3.59 43.57
CA TRP A 369 2.69 -2.12 43.57
C TRP A 369 3.93 -1.44 44.18
N PRO A 370 4.47 -1.89 45.34
CA PRO A 370 5.69 -1.31 45.91
C PRO A 370 6.89 -1.34 44.95
N LYS A 371 7.03 -2.40 44.16
CA LYS A 371 8.10 -2.53 43.17
C LYS A 371 7.94 -1.65 41.92
N LEU A 372 6.76 -1.09 41.72
CA LEU A 372 6.56 -0.12 40.64
C LEU A 372 7.01 1.30 41.00
N ILE A 373 7.25 1.57 42.27
CA ILE A 373 7.57 2.93 42.76
C ILE A 373 9.10 3.06 42.87
N ILE A 374 9.72 3.18 41.73
CA ILE A 374 11.17 3.37 41.63
C ILE A 374 11.45 4.78 41.10
N ASN A 375 12.43 5.45 41.76
CA ASN A 375 12.89 6.75 41.28
C ASN A 375 13.55 6.65 39.92
N ASN A 376 13.34 7.66 39.08
CA ASN A 376 13.91 7.73 37.74
C ASN A 376 13.57 6.52 36.81
N GLN A 377 12.34 6.03 36.94
CA GLN A 377 11.76 5.02 36.07
C GLN A 377 10.58 5.61 35.27
N THR A 378 10.46 5.21 34.02
CA THR A 378 9.25 5.41 33.21
C THR A 378 8.41 4.14 33.23
N ILE A 379 7.12 4.26 33.47
CA ILE A 379 6.17 3.15 33.38
C ILE A 379 5.27 3.39 32.17
N VAL A 380 5.19 2.40 31.29
CA VAL A 380 4.32 2.42 30.12
C VAL A 380 3.29 1.31 30.24
N ILE A 381 2.01 1.68 30.19
CA ILE A 381 0.92 0.72 30.42
C ILE A 381 0.08 0.58 29.16
N TYR A 382 0.06 -0.62 28.64
CA TYR A 382 -0.78 -1.05 27.53
C TYR A 382 -2.16 -1.46 28.05
N MET A 383 -3.21 -1.22 27.26
CA MET A 383 -4.59 -1.64 27.58
C MET A 383 -5.12 -1.17 28.94
N GLY A 384 -4.52 -0.10 29.52
CA GLY A 384 -4.83 0.36 30.87
C GLY A 384 -5.95 1.41 30.96
N LEU A 385 -6.59 1.81 29.86
CA LEU A 385 -7.55 2.92 29.88
C LEU A 385 -8.79 2.60 30.73
N LEU A 386 -9.32 1.39 30.63
CA LEU A 386 -10.49 0.95 31.41
C LEU A 386 -10.20 0.85 32.90
N SER A 387 -8.98 0.48 33.26
CA SER A 387 -8.51 0.33 34.64
C SER A 387 -7.79 1.59 35.15
N LEU A 388 -7.88 2.73 34.44
CA LEU A 388 -7.13 3.96 34.78
C LEU A 388 -7.41 4.43 36.21
N LYS A 389 -8.65 4.36 36.67
CA LYS A 389 -9.03 4.77 38.01
C LYS A 389 -8.31 3.92 39.07
N GLU A 390 -8.44 2.62 38.97
CA GLU A 390 -7.82 1.65 39.86
C GLU A 390 -6.29 1.75 39.85
N LEU A 391 -5.70 1.89 38.67
CA LEU A 391 -4.27 2.08 38.49
C LEU A 391 -3.74 3.32 39.25
N VAL A 392 -4.39 4.46 39.05
CA VAL A 392 -3.98 5.71 39.70
C VAL A 392 -4.16 5.65 41.23
N ASP A 393 -5.26 5.07 41.71
CA ASP A 393 -5.55 4.94 43.14
C ASP A 393 -4.52 4.05 43.83
N ASN A 394 -4.20 2.88 43.25
CA ASN A 394 -3.19 1.98 43.79
C ASN A 394 -1.78 2.59 43.79
N LEU A 395 -1.35 3.26 42.69
CA LEU A 395 -0.07 3.92 42.65
C LEU A 395 0.08 4.99 43.76
N LEU A 396 -0.98 5.78 43.99
CA LEU A 396 -1.00 6.78 45.03
C LEU A 396 -1.01 6.19 46.46
N GLN A 397 -1.79 5.11 46.65
CA GLN A 397 -1.88 4.40 47.94
C GLN A 397 -0.54 3.78 48.35
N HIS A 398 0.24 3.29 47.38
CA HIS A 398 1.54 2.67 47.65
C HIS A 398 2.71 3.68 47.61
N GLY A 399 2.42 5.01 47.59
CA GLY A 399 3.43 6.05 47.81
C GLY A 399 3.97 6.77 46.58
N MET A 400 3.40 6.55 45.41
CA MET A 400 3.79 7.35 44.25
C MET A 400 3.35 8.81 44.43
N LEU A 401 4.22 9.77 44.08
CA LEU A 401 3.99 11.17 44.27
C LEU A 401 2.71 11.65 43.55
N LYS A 402 1.83 12.39 44.24
CA LYS A 402 0.62 13.02 43.69
C LYS A 402 0.93 13.90 42.45
N LYS A 403 2.12 14.53 42.45
CA LYS A 403 2.61 15.41 41.37
C LYS A 403 3.36 14.64 40.28
N MET A 404 3.41 13.30 40.34
CA MET A 404 4.05 12.51 39.25
C MET A 404 3.36 12.78 37.93
N PRO A 405 4.12 13.18 36.87
CA PRO A 405 3.55 13.42 35.55
C PRO A 405 3.06 12.14 34.89
N ILE A 406 1.93 12.26 34.23
CA ILE A 406 1.29 11.19 33.48
C ILE A 406 0.77 11.71 32.13
N ALA A 407 0.93 10.93 31.07
CA ALA A 407 0.35 11.18 29.77
C ALA A 407 -0.54 10.01 29.33
N ILE A 408 -1.65 10.32 28.66
CA ILE A 408 -2.54 9.35 28.05
C ILE A 408 -2.68 9.73 26.58
N ILE A 409 -2.33 8.79 25.70
CA ILE A 409 -2.25 9.04 24.27
C ILE A 409 -3.22 8.10 23.55
N GLU A 410 -4.27 8.67 22.95
CA GLU A 410 -5.25 7.99 22.10
C GLU A 410 -4.75 8.00 20.65
N SER A 411 -4.92 6.87 19.92
CA SER A 411 -4.67 6.73 18.49
C SER A 411 -3.31 7.27 18.07
N GLY A 412 -2.28 7.00 18.86
CA GLY A 412 -0.94 7.56 18.67
C GLY A 412 -0.35 7.23 17.30
N THR A 413 0.54 8.10 16.83
CA THR A 413 1.19 8.10 15.50
C THR A 413 0.26 8.37 14.31
N THR A 414 -1.03 8.54 14.51
CA THR A 414 -1.99 8.83 13.44
C THR A 414 -2.41 10.29 13.45
N SER A 415 -3.04 10.75 12.37
CA SER A 415 -3.64 12.11 12.29
C SER A 415 -4.74 12.36 13.33
N LYS A 416 -5.20 11.31 14.02
CA LYS A 416 -6.21 11.37 15.08
C LYS A 416 -5.59 11.34 16.49
N GLN A 417 -4.27 11.44 16.59
CA GLN A 417 -3.58 11.39 17.87
C GLN A 417 -4.08 12.48 18.80
N LYS A 418 -4.49 12.07 20.02
CA LYS A 418 -4.80 13.00 21.13
C LYS A 418 -3.89 12.69 22.30
N VAL A 419 -3.32 13.73 22.90
CA VAL A 419 -2.41 13.60 24.05
C VAL A 419 -2.96 14.42 25.22
N ILE A 420 -3.27 13.75 26.31
CA ILE A 420 -3.68 14.38 27.57
C ILE A 420 -2.55 14.26 28.59
N ILE A 421 -2.12 15.39 29.12
CA ILE A 421 -1.08 15.46 30.15
C ILE A 421 -1.67 15.96 31.48
N GLY A 422 -1.23 15.33 32.53
CA GLY A 422 -1.59 15.72 33.89
C GLY A 422 -0.59 15.25 34.93
N MET A 423 -1.03 15.30 36.16
CA MET A 423 -0.41 14.63 37.31
C MET A 423 -1.30 13.51 37.76
N LEU A 424 -0.80 12.52 38.47
CA LEU A 424 -1.62 11.42 39.01
C LEU A 424 -2.83 11.95 39.77
N SER A 425 -2.68 13.06 40.50
CA SER A 425 -3.78 13.66 41.27
C SER A 425 -4.93 14.25 40.45
N ASN A 426 -4.70 14.58 39.15
CA ASN A 426 -5.70 15.31 38.34
C ASN A 426 -5.96 14.74 36.97
N ILE A 427 -5.39 13.58 36.64
CA ILE A 427 -5.51 13.01 35.29
C ILE A 427 -6.92 12.46 35.00
N LYS A 428 -7.59 11.89 36.02
CA LYS A 428 -8.92 11.28 35.86
C LYS A 428 -9.95 12.25 35.26
N PRO A 429 -10.23 13.44 35.87
CA PRO A 429 -11.21 14.36 35.30
C PRO A 429 -10.80 14.91 33.93
N LYS A 430 -9.49 15.03 33.66
CA LYS A 430 -9.01 15.47 32.34
C LYS A 430 -9.34 14.46 31.24
N VAL A 431 -9.17 13.17 31.51
CA VAL A 431 -9.46 12.08 30.55
C VAL A 431 -10.96 11.98 30.30
N GLU A 432 -11.78 12.06 31.35
CA GLU A 432 -13.24 12.05 31.24
C GLU A 432 -13.73 13.23 30.41
N LYS A 433 -13.25 14.45 30.69
CA LYS A 433 -13.59 15.66 29.92
C LYS A 433 -13.20 15.55 28.46
N ALA A 434 -12.03 14.96 28.17
CA ALA A 434 -11.51 14.78 26.81
C ALA A 434 -12.14 13.60 26.06
N LYS A 435 -12.97 12.77 26.73
CA LYS A 435 -13.62 11.59 26.18
C LYS A 435 -12.66 10.68 25.44
N ILE A 436 -11.51 10.38 26.05
CA ILE A 436 -10.47 9.51 25.48
C ILE A 436 -11.00 8.10 25.28
N LYS A 437 -10.69 7.50 24.13
CA LYS A 437 -11.12 6.17 23.74
C LYS A 437 -9.94 5.21 23.49
N SER A 438 -10.20 3.92 23.56
CA SER A 438 -9.25 2.90 23.12
C SER A 438 -9.15 2.88 21.56
N PRO A 439 -7.97 2.59 21.00
CA PRO A 439 -6.73 2.23 21.71
C PRO A 439 -6.00 3.45 22.30
N ALA A 440 -5.51 3.31 23.54
CA ALA A 440 -4.74 4.34 24.20
C ALA A 440 -3.56 3.73 24.98
N LEU A 441 -2.48 4.50 25.08
CA LEU A 441 -1.28 4.18 25.85
C LEU A 441 -1.15 5.15 27.03
N ILE A 442 -0.71 4.65 28.19
CA ILE A 442 -0.45 5.44 29.38
C ILE A 442 1.05 5.48 29.61
N ILE A 443 1.62 6.66 29.82
CA ILE A 443 3.03 6.87 30.18
C ILE A 443 3.09 7.64 31.49
N ILE A 444 3.78 7.10 32.51
CA ILE A 444 3.96 7.70 33.82
C ILE A 444 5.45 7.88 34.07
N GLY A 445 5.85 9.06 34.49
CA GLY A 445 7.24 9.36 34.83
C GLY A 445 7.61 10.83 34.57
N LYS A 446 8.74 11.25 35.11
CA LYS A 446 9.27 12.62 34.97
C LYS A 446 9.49 13.02 33.50
N VAL A 447 9.74 12.04 32.62
CA VAL A 447 9.94 12.23 31.18
C VAL A 447 8.75 12.87 30.47
N VAL A 448 7.53 12.74 31.02
CA VAL A 448 6.31 13.33 30.45
C VAL A 448 6.40 14.86 30.42
N SER A 449 7.10 15.48 31.38
CA SER A 449 7.30 16.94 31.42
C SER A 449 8.12 17.46 30.23
N LEU A 450 8.93 16.62 29.59
CA LEU A 450 9.76 17.01 28.46
C LEU A 450 8.95 17.29 27.19
N ARG A 451 7.73 16.76 27.11
CA ARG A 451 6.85 16.99 25.95
C ARG A 451 6.69 18.48 25.62
N ASN A 452 6.59 19.35 26.60
CA ASN A 452 6.43 20.78 26.36
C ASN A 452 7.55 21.39 25.48
N LYS A 453 8.73 20.79 25.53
CA LYS A 453 9.91 21.19 24.74
C LYS A 453 10.12 20.35 23.49
N LEU A 454 9.69 19.08 23.49
CA LEU A 454 10.03 18.09 22.48
C LEU A 454 8.87 17.72 21.54
N ASN A 455 7.70 18.35 21.70
CA ASN A 455 6.55 18.06 20.84
C ASN A 455 6.79 18.59 19.42
N TRP A 456 6.94 17.71 18.47
CA TRP A 456 7.20 17.99 17.07
C TRP A 456 6.06 17.55 16.13
N PHE A 457 5.30 16.54 16.53
CA PHE A 457 4.18 16.01 15.76
C PHE A 457 2.89 16.79 16.10
N LYS A 458 2.32 17.48 15.13
CA LYS A 458 1.14 18.35 15.23
C LYS A 458 -0.05 17.77 14.48
#